data_8d0aa55ca641beb74b35080ac77d0d6d
#
_entry.id   8d0aa55ca641beb74b35080ac77d0d6d
#
_cell.length_a   1.000
_cell.length_b   1.000
_cell.length_c   1.000
_cell.angle_alpha   90.00
_cell.angle_beta   90.00
_cell.angle_gamma   90.00
#
_symmetry.space_group_name_H-M   'P 1'
#
loop_
_entity.id
_entity.type
_entity.pdbx_description
1 polymer ?
#
loop_
_entity_poly.entity_id
_entity_poly.type
_entity_poly.pdbx_seq_one_letter_code
_entity_poly.pdbx_strand_id
1 'polypeptide(L)'
;DDLPPLWSVTLATSNLQNPSIVENLPPSMSDHPLLSANHISQVTLDVTTDPFAGADTLQPVTLIVEDRDTGDILNRYILQIRVEESINFELLPSTNETITLSPQEERLTYIYVNNTGNIATTFNIWMDDSLQNDVNFNIESPSEMIVGPGYNKSIKIRLIPDSEASADEFHMVRIWVAASNGMNQSATVNANISADHHLAINVRDLIEVTPGVNETIDVTFGNTGNLEES
;
A
#
# COMPACT_ATOMS: atom_id res chain seq x y z
N ASP A 1 -17.17 -18.16 -27.43
CA ASP A 1 -15.91 -17.38 -27.28
C ASP A 1 -15.43 -17.58 -25.84
N ASP A 2 -14.19 -18.05 -25.69
CA ASP A 2 -13.62 -18.30 -24.37
C ASP A 2 -13.42 -16.99 -23.62
N LEU A 3 -14.03 -16.87 -22.45
CA LEU A 3 -13.75 -15.74 -21.55
C LEU A 3 -12.30 -15.80 -21.06
N PRO A 4 -11.65 -14.65 -20.82
CA PRO A 4 -10.36 -14.62 -20.16
C PRO A 4 -10.41 -15.37 -18.83
N PRO A 5 -9.31 -16.00 -18.39
CA PRO A 5 -9.26 -16.61 -17.07
C PRO A 5 -9.68 -15.60 -15.99
N LEU A 6 -10.37 -16.06 -14.97
CA LEU A 6 -10.98 -15.26 -13.89
C LEU A 6 -12.16 -14.35 -14.28
N TRP A 7 -12.61 -14.38 -15.53
CA TRP A 7 -13.86 -13.75 -15.91
C TRP A 7 -15.00 -14.78 -15.83
N SER A 8 -16.13 -14.36 -15.30
CA SER A 8 -17.36 -15.16 -15.35
C SER A 8 -18.54 -14.29 -15.78
N VAL A 9 -19.44 -14.92 -16.52
CA VAL A 9 -20.71 -14.33 -16.91
C VAL A 9 -21.80 -15.31 -16.58
N THR A 10 -22.70 -14.93 -15.67
CA THR A 10 -23.84 -15.76 -15.28
C THR A 10 -25.15 -15.11 -15.70
N LEU A 11 -26.10 -15.93 -16.12
CA LEU A 11 -27.41 -15.49 -16.56
C LEU A 11 -28.44 -15.76 -15.46
N ALA A 12 -29.02 -14.70 -14.88
CA ALA A 12 -30.11 -14.84 -13.90
C ALA A 12 -31.44 -14.44 -14.55
N THR A 13 -32.43 -15.29 -14.41
CA THR A 13 -33.75 -15.07 -15.01
C THR A 13 -34.83 -15.05 -13.92
N SER A 14 -35.53 -13.93 -13.75
CA SER A 14 -36.52 -13.77 -12.71
C SER A 14 -37.94 -14.24 -13.06
N ASN A 15 -38.27 -14.37 -14.36
CA ASN A 15 -39.64 -14.61 -14.83
C ASN A 15 -39.78 -15.74 -15.87
N LEU A 16 -38.77 -16.59 -15.99
CA LEU A 16 -38.80 -17.70 -16.94
C LEU A 16 -39.14 -19.00 -16.19
N GLN A 17 -40.03 -19.81 -16.73
CA GLN A 17 -40.28 -21.15 -16.21
C GLN A 17 -39.03 -22.00 -16.54
N ASN A 18 -38.36 -22.51 -15.49
CA ASN A 18 -37.12 -23.29 -15.56
C ASN A 18 -35.92 -22.53 -16.12
N PRO A 19 -35.36 -21.55 -15.38
CA PRO A 19 -34.10 -20.91 -15.78
C PRO A 19 -32.96 -21.93 -15.72
N SER A 20 -32.33 -22.20 -16.84
CA SER A 20 -31.06 -22.92 -16.87
C SER A 20 -29.93 -21.90 -17.10
N ILE A 21 -28.88 -22.05 -16.30
CA ILE A 21 -27.62 -21.33 -16.53
C ILE A 21 -26.91 -22.08 -17.66
N VAL A 22 -26.79 -21.45 -18.82
CA VAL A 22 -26.08 -22.05 -19.94
C VAL A 22 -24.68 -21.41 -20.01
N GLU A 23 -23.77 -21.91 -19.19
CA GLU A 23 -22.36 -21.75 -19.44
C GLU A 23 -21.94 -22.77 -20.48
N ASN A 24 -21.62 -22.33 -21.74
CA ASN A 24 -20.98 -23.13 -22.77
C ASN A 24 -21.43 -24.61 -22.87
N LEU A 25 -22.71 -24.89 -22.66
CA LEU A 25 -23.23 -26.26 -22.78
C LEU A 25 -23.54 -26.57 -24.22
N PRO A 26 -23.20 -27.80 -24.68
CA PRO A 26 -23.56 -28.22 -26.03
C PRO A 26 -25.09 -28.22 -26.22
N PRO A 27 -25.57 -28.03 -27.46
CA PRO A 27 -26.98 -27.82 -27.80
C PRO A 27 -27.95 -28.92 -27.40
N SER A 28 -27.50 -29.99 -26.78
CA SER A 28 -28.32 -31.14 -26.40
C SER A 28 -28.87 -31.10 -24.96
N MET A 29 -28.58 -30.07 -24.17
CA MET A 29 -29.11 -29.96 -22.81
C MET A 29 -30.36 -29.07 -22.76
N SER A 30 -31.45 -29.64 -22.39
CA SER A 30 -32.83 -29.36 -22.69
C SER A 30 -33.56 -28.42 -21.76
N ASP A 31 -32.97 -27.38 -21.21
CA ASP A 31 -33.72 -26.47 -20.36
C ASP A 31 -33.61 -25.01 -20.80
N HIS A 32 -34.13 -24.75 -22.00
CA HIS A 32 -34.27 -23.37 -22.50
C HIS A 32 -35.51 -22.71 -21.90
N PRO A 33 -35.42 -21.45 -21.50
CA PRO A 33 -36.57 -20.73 -21.02
C PRO A 33 -37.60 -20.54 -22.15
N LEU A 34 -38.87 -20.88 -21.89
CA LEU A 34 -39.95 -20.74 -22.86
C LEU A 34 -40.53 -19.34 -22.78
N LEU A 35 -40.52 -18.65 -23.90
CA LEU A 35 -41.27 -17.41 -24.11
C LEU A 35 -42.63 -17.74 -24.74
N SER A 36 -43.71 -17.48 -24.01
CA SER A 36 -45.06 -17.54 -24.61
C SER A 36 -45.26 -16.35 -25.55
N ALA A 37 -46.14 -16.53 -26.57
CA ALA A 37 -46.46 -15.46 -27.51
C ALA A 37 -46.92 -14.18 -26.76
N ASN A 38 -46.41 -13.03 -27.18
CA ASN A 38 -46.69 -11.71 -26.59
C ASN A 38 -46.20 -11.50 -25.13
N HIS A 39 -45.31 -12.34 -24.59
CA HIS A 39 -44.70 -12.14 -23.30
C HIS A 39 -43.30 -11.51 -23.43
N ILE A 40 -42.98 -10.61 -22.50
CA ILE A 40 -41.66 -10.04 -22.35
C ILE A 40 -41.03 -10.69 -21.11
N SER A 41 -39.85 -11.24 -21.27
CA SER A 41 -39.04 -11.74 -20.16
C SER A 41 -37.77 -10.92 -19.98
N GLN A 42 -37.42 -10.66 -18.76
CA GLN A 42 -36.18 -9.96 -18.41
C GLN A 42 -35.11 -10.98 -18.08
N VAL A 43 -33.94 -10.79 -18.65
CA VAL A 43 -32.76 -11.58 -18.38
C VAL A 43 -31.72 -10.64 -17.76
N THR A 44 -31.17 -11.03 -16.60
CA THR A 44 -30.08 -10.29 -15.95
C THR A 44 -28.77 -10.99 -16.23
N LEU A 45 -27.77 -10.23 -16.61
CA LEU A 45 -26.42 -10.71 -16.86
C LEU A 45 -25.54 -10.22 -15.71
N ASP A 46 -25.05 -11.13 -14.90
CA ASP A 46 -24.07 -10.85 -13.86
C ASP A 46 -22.67 -11.10 -14.40
N VAL A 47 -21.82 -10.08 -14.36
CA VAL A 47 -20.47 -10.13 -14.90
C VAL A 47 -19.47 -9.94 -13.78
N THR A 48 -18.54 -10.88 -13.64
CA THR A 48 -17.37 -10.75 -12.78
C THR A 48 -16.12 -10.72 -13.64
N THR A 49 -15.23 -9.78 -13.36
CA THR A 49 -13.95 -9.63 -14.06
C THR A 49 -12.78 -9.93 -13.14
N ASP A 50 -11.61 -10.20 -13.73
CA ASP A 50 -10.36 -10.22 -12.98
C ASP A 50 -10.16 -8.86 -12.28
N PRO A 51 -9.81 -8.82 -10.98
CA PRO A 51 -9.53 -7.57 -10.25
C PRO A 51 -8.46 -6.69 -10.93
N PHE A 52 -7.56 -7.30 -11.68
CA PHE A 52 -6.50 -6.61 -12.42
C PHE A 52 -6.76 -6.55 -13.94
N ALA A 53 -7.99 -6.84 -14.37
CA ALA A 53 -8.35 -6.64 -15.79
C ALA A 53 -8.05 -5.19 -16.18
N GLY A 54 -7.24 -5.02 -17.21
CA GLY A 54 -6.80 -3.69 -17.65
C GLY A 54 -7.98 -2.79 -18.01
N ALA A 55 -7.89 -1.52 -17.61
CA ALA A 55 -8.89 -0.53 -17.98
C ALA A 55 -9.08 -0.49 -19.51
N ASP A 56 -10.28 -0.12 -19.96
CA ASP A 56 -10.69 -0.09 -21.37
C ASP A 56 -10.64 -1.44 -22.11
N THR A 57 -10.36 -2.54 -21.43
CA THR A 57 -10.50 -3.88 -22.03
C THR A 57 -11.95 -4.08 -22.43
N LEU A 58 -12.16 -4.48 -23.69
CA LEU A 58 -13.47 -4.80 -24.26
C LEU A 58 -13.58 -6.32 -24.43
N GLN A 59 -14.59 -6.90 -23.79
CA GLN A 59 -14.90 -8.32 -23.92
C GLN A 59 -16.28 -8.50 -24.56
N PRO A 60 -16.40 -9.08 -25.77
CA PRO A 60 -17.69 -9.38 -26.35
C PRO A 60 -18.33 -10.60 -25.69
N VAL A 61 -19.61 -10.48 -25.37
CA VAL A 61 -20.47 -11.59 -24.94
C VAL A 61 -21.61 -11.73 -25.92
N THR A 62 -21.79 -12.92 -26.46
CA THR A 62 -22.85 -13.19 -27.43
C THR A 62 -24.03 -13.85 -26.71
N LEU A 63 -25.19 -13.20 -26.77
CA LEU A 63 -26.47 -13.80 -26.39
C LEU A 63 -27.10 -14.41 -27.63
N ILE A 64 -27.44 -15.70 -27.54
CA ILE A 64 -28.06 -16.44 -28.64
C ILE A 64 -29.48 -16.81 -28.21
N VAL A 65 -30.44 -16.51 -29.05
CA VAL A 65 -31.85 -16.95 -28.89
C VAL A 65 -32.10 -18.05 -29.88
N GLU A 66 -32.45 -19.22 -29.44
CA GLU A 66 -32.69 -20.41 -30.27
C GLU A 66 -34.15 -20.85 -30.19
N ASP A 67 -34.67 -21.38 -31.29
CA ASP A 67 -35.93 -22.12 -31.26
C ASP A 67 -35.69 -23.49 -30.61
N ARG A 68 -36.50 -23.83 -29.63
CA ARG A 68 -36.33 -25.07 -28.86
C ARG A 68 -36.57 -26.32 -29.68
N ASP A 69 -37.54 -26.25 -30.57
CA ASP A 69 -38.03 -27.45 -31.28
C ASP A 69 -37.16 -27.76 -32.49
N THR A 70 -36.64 -26.74 -33.16
CA THR A 70 -35.81 -26.89 -34.35
C THR A 70 -34.32 -26.72 -34.09
N GLY A 71 -33.92 -26.05 -33.01
CA GLY A 71 -32.54 -25.66 -32.75
C GLY A 71 -32.05 -24.51 -33.62
N ASP A 72 -32.97 -23.87 -34.37
CA ASP A 72 -32.62 -22.75 -35.24
C ASP A 72 -32.31 -21.50 -34.40
N ILE A 73 -31.23 -20.80 -34.78
CA ILE A 73 -30.89 -19.51 -34.15
C ILE A 73 -31.86 -18.45 -34.65
N LEU A 74 -32.76 -17.98 -33.79
CA LEU A 74 -33.74 -16.95 -34.06
C LEU A 74 -33.14 -15.55 -34.05
N ASN A 75 -32.20 -15.32 -33.13
CA ASN A 75 -31.53 -14.05 -33.03
C ASN A 75 -30.17 -14.17 -32.34
N ARG A 76 -29.31 -13.18 -32.55
CA ARG A 76 -27.97 -13.09 -31.93
C ARG A 76 -27.68 -11.65 -31.58
N TYR A 77 -27.32 -11.38 -30.31
CA TYR A 77 -26.93 -10.07 -29.83
C TYR A 77 -25.49 -10.15 -29.28
N ILE A 78 -24.68 -9.16 -29.66
CA ILE A 78 -23.33 -9.02 -29.15
C ILE A 78 -23.33 -7.84 -28.17
N LEU A 79 -23.05 -8.12 -26.91
CA LEU A 79 -22.81 -7.13 -25.88
C LEU A 79 -21.31 -6.89 -25.77
N GLN A 80 -20.92 -5.63 -25.56
CA GLN A 80 -19.55 -5.28 -25.25
C GLN A 80 -19.44 -4.94 -23.75
N ILE A 81 -18.67 -5.71 -23.02
CA ILE A 81 -18.36 -5.42 -21.63
C ILE A 81 -17.05 -4.64 -21.63
N ARG A 82 -17.07 -3.43 -21.08
CA ARG A 82 -15.89 -2.58 -20.93
C ARG A 82 -15.49 -2.53 -19.47
N VAL A 83 -14.21 -2.72 -19.20
CA VAL A 83 -13.62 -2.56 -17.86
C VAL A 83 -13.39 -1.08 -17.61
N GLU A 84 -13.96 -0.55 -16.53
CA GLU A 84 -13.73 0.83 -16.10
C GLU A 84 -12.38 1.00 -15.42
N GLU A 85 -11.84 2.22 -15.45
CA GLU A 85 -10.65 2.57 -14.71
C GLU A 85 -10.91 2.52 -13.19
N SER A 86 -10.00 1.87 -12.49
CA SER A 86 -10.00 1.82 -11.02
C SER A 86 -8.62 2.24 -10.52
N ILE A 87 -8.56 3.35 -9.80
CA ILE A 87 -7.36 3.83 -9.11
C ILE A 87 -7.54 3.55 -7.63
N ASN A 88 -6.72 2.66 -7.11
CA ASN A 88 -6.68 2.32 -5.69
C ASN A 88 -5.26 1.90 -5.30
N PHE A 89 -4.89 2.07 -4.02
CA PHE A 89 -3.57 1.67 -3.54
C PHE A 89 -3.57 1.45 -2.03
N GLU A 90 -2.53 0.80 -1.55
CA GLU A 90 -2.26 0.56 -0.13
C GLU A 90 -0.83 0.96 0.20
N LEU A 91 -0.63 1.46 1.42
CA LEU A 91 0.70 1.72 1.98
C LEU A 91 1.07 0.63 2.97
N LEU A 92 2.19 -0.02 2.72
CA LEU A 92 2.70 -1.12 3.54
C LEU A 92 4.08 -0.72 4.10
N PRO A 93 4.18 -0.28 5.36
CA PRO A 93 5.48 -0.02 5.97
C PRO A 93 6.28 -1.32 6.09
N SER A 94 7.60 -1.23 5.93
CA SER A 94 8.50 -2.38 6.08
C SER A 94 8.53 -2.93 7.50
N THR A 95 8.21 -2.08 8.48
CA THR A 95 8.01 -2.45 9.88
C THR A 95 6.93 -1.58 10.50
N ASN A 96 6.13 -2.16 11.38
CA ASN A 96 5.19 -1.45 12.24
C ASN A 96 5.78 -1.18 13.64
N GLU A 97 7.02 -1.62 13.88
CA GLU A 97 7.72 -1.44 15.13
C GLU A 97 8.44 -0.10 15.15
N THR A 98 8.69 0.42 16.35
CA THR A 98 9.53 1.59 16.54
C THR A 98 10.98 1.22 16.25
N ILE A 99 11.64 2.03 15.42
CA ILE A 99 13.04 1.84 15.04
C ILE A 99 13.91 2.43 16.14
N THR A 100 14.74 1.61 16.77
CA THR A 100 15.71 2.09 17.74
C THR A 100 16.97 2.56 17.00
N LEU A 101 17.40 3.78 17.29
CA LEU A 101 18.57 4.44 16.74
C LEU A 101 19.62 4.65 17.83
N SER A 102 20.89 4.40 17.51
CA SER A 102 22.00 4.88 18.34
C SER A 102 22.33 6.33 17.94
N PRO A 103 22.81 7.19 18.85
CA PRO A 103 23.27 8.54 18.47
C PRO A 103 24.24 8.48 17.28
N GLN A 104 24.06 9.35 16.29
CA GLN A 104 24.86 9.44 15.07
C GLN A 104 24.78 8.21 14.11
N GLU A 105 23.98 7.20 14.41
CA GLU A 105 23.80 6.05 13.53
C GLU A 105 22.65 6.31 12.54
N GLU A 106 22.97 6.34 11.24
CA GLU A 106 21.96 6.44 10.20
C GLU A 106 21.24 5.10 9.99
N ARG A 107 19.94 5.16 9.83
CA ARG A 107 19.10 4.00 9.50
C ARG A 107 18.24 4.25 8.27
N LEU A 108 17.99 3.19 7.54
CA LEU A 108 17.09 3.19 6.38
C LEU A 108 15.85 2.35 6.68
N THR A 109 14.70 2.89 6.30
CA THR A 109 13.43 2.16 6.33
C THR A 109 12.67 2.39 5.03
N TYR A 110 11.62 1.62 4.80
CA TYR A 110 10.88 1.63 3.55
C TYR A 110 9.37 1.62 3.81
N ILE A 111 8.64 2.30 2.95
CA ILE A 111 7.19 2.18 2.82
C ILE A 111 6.93 1.73 1.38
N TYR A 112 6.15 0.67 1.21
CA TYR A 112 5.78 0.20 -0.12
C TYR A 112 4.44 0.80 -0.52
N VAL A 113 4.39 1.37 -1.73
CA VAL A 113 3.16 1.79 -2.39
C VAL A 113 2.73 0.63 -3.29
N ASN A 114 1.66 -0.05 -2.91
CA ASN A 114 1.08 -1.17 -3.67
C ASN A 114 -0.11 -0.66 -4.47
N ASN A 115 -0.02 -0.66 -5.80
CA ASN A 115 -1.13 -0.27 -6.67
C ASN A 115 -2.11 -1.44 -6.79
N THR A 116 -3.26 -1.32 -6.13
CA THR A 116 -4.37 -2.30 -6.17
C THR A 116 -5.43 -1.96 -7.21
N GLY A 117 -5.23 -0.88 -7.98
CA GLY A 117 -6.05 -0.52 -9.12
C GLY A 117 -5.68 -1.30 -10.39
N ASN A 118 -6.34 -0.98 -11.50
CA ASN A 118 -6.18 -1.66 -12.78
C ASN A 118 -5.48 -0.82 -13.86
N ILE A 119 -4.95 0.35 -13.49
CA ILE A 119 -4.13 1.19 -14.37
C ILE A 119 -2.82 1.59 -13.70
N ALA A 120 -1.82 1.90 -14.53
CA ALA A 120 -0.59 2.51 -14.04
C ALA A 120 -0.89 3.90 -13.48
N THR A 121 -0.55 4.13 -12.21
CA THR A 121 -0.93 5.33 -11.48
C THR A 121 0.32 6.09 -11.05
N THR A 122 0.27 7.41 -11.20
CA THR A 122 1.26 8.34 -10.67
C THR A 122 0.92 8.69 -9.23
N PHE A 123 1.90 8.55 -8.35
CA PHE A 123 1.82 8.86 -6.94
C PHE A 123 2.75 10.00 -6.58
N ASN A 124 2.21 11.03 -5.90
CA ASN A 124 2.97 12.11 -5.31
C ASN A 124 3.24 11.80 -3.84
N ILE A 125 4.48 12.07 -3.40
CA ILE A 125 4.97 11.68 -2.07
C ILE A 125 5.50 12.92 -1.38
N TRP A 126 5.10 13.13 -0.12
CA TRP A 126 5.64 14.19 0.73
C TRP A 126 5.63 13.78 2.20
N MET A 127 6.30 14.53 3.00
CA MET A 127 6.46 14.33 4.43
C MET A 127 5.81 15.49 5.19
N ASP A 128 5.24 15.19 6.34
CA ASP A 128 4.75 16.20 7.27
C ASP A 128 5.91 16.61 8.21
N ASP A 129 6.48 17.77 7.95
CA ASP A 129 7.64 18.28 8.69
C ASP A 129 7.27 18.81 10.10
N SER A 130 6.00 18.88 10.45
CA SER A 130 5.53 19.51 11.70
C SER A 130 5.89 18.72 12.97
N LEU A 131 6.41 17.50 12.83
CA LEU A 131 6.69 16.56 13.90
C LEU A 131 8.18 16.22 14.05
N GLN A 132 9.08 16.93 13.33
CA GLN A 132 10.51 16.70 13.42
C GLN A 132 11.07 17.31 14.71
N ASN A 133 11.75 16.48 15.46
CA ASN A 133 12.54 16.84 16.63
C ASN A 133 14.01 16.45 16.39
N ASP A 134 14.66 15.79 17.34
CA ASP A 134 16.09 15.44 17.29
C ASP A 134 16.45 14.32 16.28
N VAL A 135 15.48 13.82 15.50
CA VAL A 135 15.69 12.89 14.39
C VAL A 135 15.31 13.55 13.07
N ASN A 136 16.26 13.61 12.17
CA ASN A 136 16.07 14.10 10.80
C ASN A 136 15.55 12.95 9.92
N PHE A 137 14.33 13.08 9.40
CA PHE A 137 13.75 12.14 8.45
C PHE A 137 13.88 12.71 7.05
N ASN A 138 14.48 11.94 6.13
CA ASN A 138 14.68 12.36 4.75
C ASN A 138 14.11 11.32 3.78
N ILE A 139 13.24 11.75 2.86
CA ILE A 139 12.79 10.91 1.75
C ILE A 139 13.87 10.92 0.68
N GLU A 140 14.49 9.74 0.43
CA GLU A 140 15.50 9.57 -0.62
C GLU A 140 14.92 9.16 -1.97
N SER A 141 13.65 8.75 -1.99
CA SER A 141 12.93 8.46 -3.22
C SER A 141 12.48 9.74 -3.92
N PRO A 142 12.25 9.71 -5.25
CA PRO A 142 11.64 10.82 -5.96
C PRO A 142 10.29 11.20 -5.34
N SER A 143 9.94 12.49 -5.36
CA SER A 143 8.65 12.99 -4.89
C SER A 143 7.47 12.53 -5.74
N GLU A 144 7.73 11.92 -6.89
CA GLU A 144 6.75 11.35 -7.81
C GLU A 144 7.22 9.98 -8.28
N MET A 145 6.31 8.99 -8.32
CA MET A 145 6.58 7.67 -8.87
C MET A 145 5.38 7.11 -9.62
N ILE A 146 5.62 6.33 -10.66
CA ILE A 146 4.59 5.59 -11.39
C ILE A 146 4.66 4.13 -10.97
N VAL A 147 3.52 3.56 -10.57
CA VAL A 147 3.39 2.14 -10.21
C VAL A 147 2.34 1.49 -11.09
N GLY A 148 2.72 0.41 -11.77
CA GLY A 148 1.80 -0.37 -12.60
C GLY A 148 0.75 -1.13 -11.77
N PRO A 149 -0.36 -1.57 -12.39
CA PRO A 149 -1.40 -2.33 -11.71
C PRO A 149 -0.85 -3.66 -11.16
N GLY A 150 -1.16 -3.96 -9.89
CA GLY A 150 -0.66 -5.16 -9.20
C GLY A 150 0.82 -5.14 -8.82
N TYR A 151 1.53 -4.05 -9.08
CA TYR A 151 2.94 -3.89 -8.67
C TYR A 151 3.06 -2.98 -7.46
N ASN A 152 4.24 -3.04 -6.83
CA ASN A 152 4.62 -2.12 -5.77
C ASN A 152 5.95 -1.44 -6.07
N LYS A 153 6.16 -0.29 -5.43
CA LYS A 153 7.45 0.42 -5.35
C LYS A 153 7.69 0.91 -3.93
N SER A 154 8.96 0.96 -3.54
CA SER A 154 9.35 1.41 -2.21
C SER A 154 9.67 2.91 -2.20
N ILE A 155 9.21 3.56 -1.13
CA ILE A 155 9.68 4.87 -0.69
C ILE A 155 10.79 4.61 0.32
N LYS A 156 11.98 5.11 0.03
CA LYS A 156 13.15 4.98 0.90
C LYS A 156 13.25 6.18 1.82
N ILE A 157 13.33 5.94 3.10
CA ILE A 157 13.39 6.96 4.14
C ILE A 157 14.66 6.73 4.94
N ARG A 158 15.47 7.78 5.07
CA ARG A 158 16.66 7.81 5.91
C ARG A 158 16.33 8.53 7.22
N LEU A 159 16.72 7.94 8.32
CA LEU A 159 16.64 8.48 9.67
C LEU A 159 18.05 8.83 10.11
N ILE A 160 18.24 10.07 10.55
CA ILE A 160 19.53 10.59 11.03
C ILE A 160 19.27 11.27 12.37
N PRO A 161 19.63 10.64 13.50
CA PRO A 161 19.54 11.28 14.79
C PRO A 161 20.60 12.40 14.91
N ASP A 162 20.22 13.48 15.58
CA ASP A 162 21.16 14.54 15.90
C ASP A 162 22.23 14.02 16.89
N SER A 163 23.39 14.63 16.88
CA SER A 163 24.51 14.21 17.75
C SER A 163 24.21 14.34 19.24
N GLU A 164 23.28 15.24 19.60
CA GLU A 164 22.86 15.54 20.97
C GLU A 164 21.43 15.06 21.25
N ALA A 165 20.90 14.15 20.40
CA ALA A 165 19.56 13.62 20.55
C ALA A 165 19.41 12.91 21.90
N SER A 166 18.40 13.33 22.67
CA SER A 166 18.12 12.77 23.98
C SER A 166 17.66 11.32 23.91
N ALA A 167 18.11 10.50 24.87
CA ALA A 167 17.63 9.13 24.99
C ALA A 167 16.15 9.09 25.39
N ASP A 168 15.48 7.98 25.04
CA ASP A 168 14.10 7.66 25.39
C ASP A 168 13.04 8.62 24.83
N GLU A 169 13.43 9.58 24.00
CA GLU A 169 12.46 10.41 23.27
C GLU A 169 11.86 9.64 22.10
N PHE A 170 10.55 9.83 21.92
CA PHE A 170 9.80 9.23 20.82
C PHE A 170 9.65 10.24 19.68
N HIS A 171 10.14 9.85 18.52
CA HIS A 171 10.09 10.64 17.29
C HIS A 171 9.22 9.96 16.27
N MET A 172 8.46 10.74 15.51
CA MET A 172 7.60 10.21 14.45
C MET A 172 7.54 11.15 13.28
N VAL A 173 7.41 10.57 12.10
CA VAL A 173 7.12 11.30 10.87
C VAL A 173 5.96 10.64 10.14
N ARG A 174 5.12 11.44 9.50
CA ARG A 174 4.05 10.96 8.65
C ARG A 174 4.41 11.18 7.20
N ILE A 175 4.41 10.10 6.44
CA ILE A 175 4.62 10.11 5.00
C ILE A 175 3.25 10.03 4.32
N TRP A 176 2.98 10.97 3.45
CA TRP A 176 1.77 11.05 2.66
C TRP A 176 2.03 10.61 1.24
N VAL A 177 1.05 9.93 0.67
CA VAL A 177 1.05 9.52 -0.74
C VAL A 177 -0.31 9.85 -1.32
N ALA A 178 -0.34 10.56 -2.44
CA ALA A 178 -1.55 10.87 -3.18
C ALA A 178 -1.50 10.31 -4.59
N ALA A 179 -2.57 9.63 -5.00
CA ALA A 179 -2.77 9.18 -6.36
C ALA A 179 -3.32 10.31 -7.25
N SER A 180 -3.21 10.16 -8.55
CA SER A 180 -3.65 11.15 -9.56
C SER A 180 -5.15 11.49 -9.51
N ASN A 181 -5.98 10.62 -8.93
CA ASN A 181 -7.42 10.86 -8.73
C ASN A 181 -7.75 11.66 -7.46
N GLY A 182 -6.73 12.10 -6.67
CA GLY A 182 -6.89 12.81 -5.41
C GLY A 182 -7.07 11.92 -4.17
N MET A 183 -7.13 10.59 -4.33
CA MET A 183 -7.07 9.66 -3.19
C MET A 183 -5.72 9.82 -2.50
N ASN A 184 -5.72 9.92 -1.17
CA ASN A 184 -4.49 9.98 -0.39
C ASN A 184 -4.53 9.03 0.80
N GLN A 185 -3.36 8.57 1.17
CA GLN A 185 -3.12 7.74 2.36
C GLN A 185 -1.84 8.21 3.04
N SER A 186 -1.67 7.84 4.29
CA SER A 186 -0.43 8.11 5.03
C SER A 186 0.03 6.90 5.82
N ALA A 187 1.33 6.81 5.99
CA ALA A 187 1.96 5.86 6.90
C ALA A 187 2.89 6.61 7.85
N THR A 188 3.05 6.10 9.06
CA THR A 188 3.90 6.70 10.09
C THR A 188 5.16 5.87 10.25
N VAL A 189 6.30 6.54 10.35
CA VAL A 189 7.58 5.95 10.75
C VAL A 189 7.89 6.44 12.15
N ASN A 190 8.12 5.50 13.07
CA ASN A 190 8.39 5.74 14.47
C ASN A 190 9.86 5.43 14.77
N ALA A 191 10.50 6.27 15.57
CA ALA A 191 11.87 6.06 16.03
C ALA A 191 12.01 6.46 17.51
N ASN A 192 12.92 5.80 18.22
CA ASN A 192 13.42 6.23 19.52
C ASN A 192 14.94 6.19 19.54
N ILE A 193 15.55 6.97 20.40
CA ILE A 193 16.99 7.02 20.60
C ILE A 193 17.36 6.12 21.75
N SER A 194 18.36 5.25 21.54
CA SER A 194 18.90 4.40 22.62
C SER A 194 19.73 5.23 23.59
N ALA A 195 19.69 4.86 24.89
CA ALA A 195 20.56 5.47 25.87
C ALA A 195 22.03 5.15 25.59
N ASP A 196 22.87 6.19 25.66
CA ASP A 196 24.32 6.09 25.64
C ASP A 196 24.86 6.71 26.93
N HIS A 197 25.44 5.88 27.83
CA HIS A 197 25.98 6.25 29.13
C HIS A 197 27.46 6.51 28.96
N HIS A 198 27.90 7.75 28.99
CA HIS A 198 29.29 8.09 28.86
C HIS A 198 29.69 9.22 29.81
N LEU A 199 30.62 8.92 30.70
CA LEU A 199 31.19 9.87 31.65
C LEU A 199 32.66 10.14 31.31
N ALA A 200 32.98 11.39 31.12
CA ALA A 200 34.36 11.85 30.98
C ALA A 200 34.87 12.38 32.35
N ILE A 201 36.07 11.98 32.70
CA ILE A 201 36.76 12.47 33.89
C ILE A 201 38.01 13.23 33.44
N ASN A 202 38.10 14.48 33.82
CA ASN A 202 39.30 15.29 33.56
C ASN A 202 40.00 15.61 34.91
N VAL A 203 41.21 15.11 35.03
CA VAL A 203 42.09 15.32 36.20
C VAL A 203 43.51 15.47 35.70
N ARG A 204 44.36 16.18 36.43
CA ARG A 204 45.77 16.24 36.10
C ARG A 204 46.44 14.87 36.24
N ASP A 205 47.22 14.47 35.25
CA ASP A 205 47.93 13.19 35.24
C ASP A 205 49.04 13.12 36.28
N LEU A 206 49.61 14.28 36.70
CA LEU A 206 50.65 14.40 37.71
C LEU A 206 50.30 15.51 38.69
N ILE A 207 50.31 15.18 39.96
CA ILE A 207 50.08 16.11 41.05
C ILE A 207 51.34 16.11 41.91
N GLU A 208 52.01 17.24 42.00
CA GLU A 208 53.14 17.45 42.91
C GLU A 208 52.65 18.11 44.19
N VAL A 209 52.91 17.50 45.31
CA VAL A 209 52.52 18.00 46.64
C VAL A 209 53.72 18.27 47.53
N THR A 210 53.65 19.38 48.26
CA THR A 210 54.70 19.71 49.25
C THR A 210 54.36 19.07 50.63
N PRO A 211 55.27 18.33 51.23
CA PRO A 211 55.01 17.73 52.57
C PRO A 211 54.54 18.78 53.55
N GLY A 212 53.41 18.52 54.21
CA GLY A 212 52.83 19.41 55.24
C GLY A 212 52.04 20.57 54.74
N VAL A 213 51.82 20.68 53.41
CA VAL A 213 50.92 21.69 52.72
C VAL A 213 49.69 21.00 52.21
N ASN A 214 48.51 21.61 52.39
CA ASN A 214 47.28 21.13 51.77
C ASN A 214 47.22 21.65 50.34
N GLU A 215 47.04 20.74 49.40
CA GLU A 215 46.80 21.07 47.98
C GLU A 215 45.35 20.74 47.63
N THR A 216 44.74 21.60 46.81
CA THR A 216 43.41 21.37 46.27
C THR A 216 43.53 20.87 44.83
N ILE A 217 42.85 19.78 44.55
CA ILE A 217 42.84 19.14 43.24
C ILE A 217 41.43 19.28 42.68
N ASP A 218 41.34 19.93 41.54
CA ASP A 218 40.07 20.01 40.82
C ASP A 218 39.91 18.80 39.89
N VAL A 219 38.85 18.07 40.10
CA VAL A 219 38.44 16.95 39.23
C VAL A 219 37.13 17.34 38.58
N THR A 220 37.10 17.34 37.26
CA THR A 220 35.90 17.69 36.49
C THR A 220 35.29 16.39 35.96
N PHE A 221 34.02 16.22 36.21
CA PHE A 221 33.21 15.17 35.59
C PHE A 221 32.32 15.80 34.50
N GLY A 222 32.29 15.17 33.36
CA GLY A 222 31.42 15.58 32.26
C GLY A 222 30.56 14.41 31.83
N ASN A 223 29.28 14.59 31.73
CA ASN A 223 28.39 13.66 31.04
C ASN A 223 28.50 13.95 29.53
N THR A 224 28.99 12.99 28.78
CA THR A 224 29.12 13.04 27.31
C THR A 224 28.17 12.04 26.64
N GLY A 225 27.33 11.36 27.43
CA GLY A 225 26.20 10.55 26.95
C GLY A 225 24.97 11.38 26.60
N ASN A 226 23.94 10.71 26.21
CA ASN A 226 22.66 11.34 25.77
C ASN A 226 21.51 11.16 26.79
N LEU A 227 21.84 10.70 28.02
CA LEU A 227 20.89 10.56 29.13
C LEU A 227 21.40 11.34 30.33
N GLU A 228 20.47 11.92 31.11
CA GLU A 228 20.82 12.57 32.36
C GLU A 228 21.30 11.53 33.40
N GLU A 229 22.48 11.71 33.91
CA GLU A 229 23.11 10.83 34.91
C GLU A 229 23.02 11.45 36.31
N SER A 230 22.57 10.67 37.31
CA SER A 230 22.41 11.08 38.72
C SER A 230 23.47 10.53 39.62
#